data_9536704935d0b44caa8144541b874b15
#
_entry.id   9536704935d0b44caa8144541b874b15
#
_cell.length_a   1.000
_cell.length_b   1.000
_cell.length_c   1.000
_cell.angle_alpha   90.00
_cell.angle_beta   90.00
_cell.angle_gamma   90.00
#
_symmetry.space_group_name_H-M   'P 1'
#
loop_
_entity.id
_entity.type
_entity.pdbx_description
1 polymer ?
#
loop_
_entity_poly.entity_id
_entity_poly.type
_entity_poly.pdbx_seq_one_letter_code
_entity_poly.pdbx_strand_id
1 'polypeptide(L)'
;MPIGCVLFLFYYLCSEFLEIILKEMRGLAIIFRFFMLLVLLLPVVALCPVKAETTPEGPILIVTSYNPETRSISDNLSAFMDEYRQRGGKYTPIIESMNCKNLSEAYLWKSRMASILGKYKGKNRPSLVILLGQEAWSAYISQDTEIAKKTPSICGMVSVNGLVLPDDSIDTRVWEPESKNIYTDFSDYNIVAGYVYEYDVDKNIKLMRRFYPDMRRVAFISDNTYGGLSMQALVKKEMKKYPDLETIWLDGRTETFMEVSERMRRLPQNTCVLLGTWRVDCTESYVIGNTTYMLRDANPTLPVFTIASVGLGHWALGGYTPEYHAVGKNIGAVTYDFLDKGDREGVDLVTIPGNYTFDIKRLHEFKLDSLNLPQGAVLVNKTPSFYEQYKYWVIGVVSAFMFLIACFL
;
A
#
# COMPACT_ATOMS: atom_id res chain seq x y z
N MET A 1 -25.14 -100.78 -1.07
CA MET A 1 -25.01 -99.51 -0.31
C MET A 1 -26.35 -99.20 0.33
N PRO A 2 -26.41 -99.04 1.66
CA PRO A 2 -27.74 -98.88 2.31
C PRO A 2 -28.30 -97.47 1.97
N ILE A 3 -29.58 -97.50 1.64
CA ILE A 3 -30.40 -96.30 1.25
C ILE A 3 -30.37 -95.18 2.30
N GLY A 4 -29.98 -95.47 3.58
CA GLY A 4 -29.85 -94.50 4.64
C GLY A 4 -28.69 -93.46 4.49
N CYS A 5 -27.58 -93.83 3.80
CA CYS A 5 -26.47 -92.89 3.59
C CYS A 5 -26.76 -91.82 2.53
N VAL A 6 -27.57 -92.20 1.53
CA VAL A 6 -27.93 -91.22 0.44
C VAL A 6 -28.94 -90.19 0.95
N LEU A 7 -29.88 -90.62 1.83
CA LEU A 7 -30.85 -89.73 2.44
C LEU A 7 -30.17 -88.73 3.44
N PHE A 8 -29.15 -89.19 4.17
CA PHE A 8 -28.40 -88.36 5.10
C PHE A 8 -27.56 -87.31 4.35
N LEU A 9 -26.94 -87.74 3.22
CA LEU A 9 -26.14 -86.80 2.39
C LEU A 9 -27.03 -85.73 1.74
N PHE A 10 -28.23 -86.16 1.32
CA PHE A 10 -29.20 -85.23 0.69
C PHE A 10 -29.76 -84.22 1.72
N TYR A 11 -30.02 -84.66 2.93
CA TYR A 11 -30.50 -83.81 4.00
C TYR A 11 -29.38 -82.78 4.41
N TYR A 12 -28.15 -83.28 4.47
CA TYR A 12 -26.98 -82.39 4.82
C TYR A 12 -26.77 -81.35 3.71
N LEU A 13 -26.77 -81.70 2.46
CA LEU A 13 -26.66 -80.82 1.34
C LEU A 13 -27.81 -79.81 1.25
N CYS A 14 -29.04 -80.23 1.51
CA CYS A 14 -30.17 -79.31 1.57
C CYS A 14 -30.13 -78.40 2.72
N SER A 15 -29.62 -78.79 3.91
CA SER A 15 -29.46 -77.88 5.06
C SER A 15 -28.39 -76.82 4.83
N GLU A 16 -27.23 -77.22 4.28
CA GLU A 16 -26.17 -76.26 3.92
C GLU A 16 -26.62 -75.31 2.82
N PHE A 17 -27.34 -75.81 1.81
CA PHE A 17 -27.84 -74.93 0.75
C PHE A 17 -28.91 -73.94 1.27
N LEU A 18 -29.73 -74.40 2.22
CA LEU A 18 -30.71 -73.51 2.85
C LEU A 18 -30.05 -72.46 3.76
N GLU A 19 -28.97 -72.80 4.46
CA GLU A 19 -28.19 -71.83 5.25
C GLU A 19 -27.49 -70.79 4.39
N ILE A 20 -26.94 -71.18 3.25
CA ILE A 20 -26.32 -70.29 2.28
C ILE A 20 -27.37 -69.33 1.69
N ILE A 21 -28.53 -69.80 1.30
CA ILE A 21 -29.64 -68.99 0.77
C ILE A 21 -30.13 -67.99 1.87
N LEU A 22 -30.32 -68.47 3.09
CA LEU A 22 -30.74 -67.59 4.21
C LEU A 22 -29.70 -66.56 4.56
N LYS A 23 -28.39 -66.85 4.40
CA LYS A 23 -27.32 -65.93 4.62
C LYS A 23 -27.23 -64.83 3.53
N GLU A 24 -27.41 -65.21 2.28
CA GLU A 24 -27.53 -64.29 1.16
C GLU A 24 -28.81 -63.44 1.23
N MET A 25 -29.94 -63.98 1.61
CA MET A 25 -31.16 -63.23 1.82
C MET A 25 -31.04 -62.21 2.98
N ARG A 26 -30.31 -62.55 4.04
CA ARG A 26 -30.02 -61.57 5.13
C ARG A 26 -29.12 -60.42 4.62
N GLY A 27 -28.10 -60.73 3.78
CA GLY A 27 -27.27 -59.72 3.12
C GLY A 27 -28.10 -58.80 2.22
N LEU A 28 -28.99 -59.38 1.39
CA LEU A 28 -29.87 -58.60 0.52
C LEU A 28 -30.86 -57.72 1.31
N ALA A 29 -31.39 -58.21 2.41
CA ALA A 29 -32.31 -57.48 3.28
C ALA A 29 -31.58 -56.29 3.99
N ILE A 30 -30.29 -56.44 4.31
CA ILE A 30 -29.47 -55.35 4.89
C ILE A 30 -29.19 -54.30 3.82
N ILE A 31 -28.84 -54.73 2.60
CA ILE A 31 -28.61 -53.84 1.45
C ILE A 31 -29.90 -53.09 1.10
N PHE A 32 -31.05 -53.78 1.08
CA PHE A 32 -32.33 -53.15 0.82
C PHE A 32 -32.75 -52.15 1.91
N ARG A 33 -32.48 -52.44 3.17
CA ARG A 33 -32.70 -51.52 4.28
C ARG A 33 -31.79 -50.29 4.19
N PHE A 34 -30.55 -50.50 3.80
CA PHE A 34 -29.60 -49.38 3.59
C PHE A 34 -30.01 -48.49 2.41
N PHE A 35 -30.47 -49.11 1.32
CA PHE A 35 -30.97 -48.40 0.13
C PHE A 35 -32.28 -47.65 0.44
N MET A 36 -33.19 -48.23 1.20
CA MET A 36 -34.42 -47.55 1.66
C MET A 36 -34.10 -46.39 2.60
N LEU A 37 -33.08 -46.53 3.46
CA LEU A 37 -32.65 -45.45 4.34
C LEU A 37 -32.01 -44.32 3.51
N LEU A 38 -31.24 -44.65 2.48
CA LEU A 38 -30.62 -43.67 1.57
C LEU A 38 -31.69 -42.93 0.75
N VAL A 39 -32.71 -43.63 0.25
CA VAL A 39 -33.85 -43.05 -0.49
C VAL A 39 -34.74 -42.18 0.40
N LEU A 40 -34.89 -42.51 1.67
CA LEU A 40 -35.60 -41.69 2.67
C LEU A 40 -34.83 -40.47 3.10
N LEU A 41 -33.48 -40.48 3.06
CA LEU A 41 -32.64 -39.35 3.36
C LEU A 41 -32.48 -38.34 2.19
N LEU A 42 -32.63 -38.82 0.95
CA LEU A 42 -32.55 -37.96 -0.25
C LEU A 42 -33.53 -36.77 -0.25
N PRO A 43 -34.81 -36.89 0.11
CA PRO A 43 -35.71 -35.76 0.15
C PRO A 43 -35.42 -34.81 1.32
N VAL A 44 -34.79 -35.27 2.41
CA VAL A 44 -34.41 -34.40 3.55
C VAL A 44 -33.23 -33.48 3.17
N VAL A 45 -32.29 -33.98 2.35
CA VAL A 45 -31.20 -33.18 1.80
C VAL A 45 -31.69 -32.21 0.71
N ALA A 46 -32.70 -32.65 -0.09
CA ALA A 46 -33.28 -31.81 -1.13
C ALA A 46 -34.25 -30.73 -0.60
N LEU A 47 -34.75 -30.87 0.64
CA LEU A 47 -35.63 -29.91 1.30
C LEU A 47 -34.90 -28.94 2.23
N CYS A 48 -33.58 -29.09 2.43
CA CYS A 48 -32.81 -27.99 2.95
C CYS A 48 -32.88 -26.86 1.90
N PRO A 49 -33.51 -25.69 2.19
CA PRO A 49 -33.43 -24.57 1.30
C PRO A 49 -31.96 -24.20 1.28
N VAL A 50 -31.24 -24.57 0.23
CA VAL A 50 -30.04 -23.87 -0.16
C VAL A 50 -30.56 -22.44 -0.38
N LYS A 51 -30.43 -21.58 0.63
CA LYS A 51 -30.54 -20.15 0.42
C LYS A 51 -29.57 -19.88 -0.73
N ALA A 52 -30.13 -19.68 -1.92
CA ALA A 52 -29.37 -19.10 -3.01
C ALA A 52 -28.88 -17.76 -2.43
N GLU A 53 -27.62 -17.73 -1.97
CA GLU A 53 -26.97 -16.47 -1.69
C GLU A 53 -27.07 -15.72 -3.01
N THR A 54 -27.88 -14.69 -3.00
CA THR A 54 -27.94 -13.74 -4.12
C THR A 54 -26.51 -13.28 -4.32
N THR A 55 -25.87 -13.75 -5.37
CA THR A 55 -24.54 -13.25 -5.75
C THR A 55 -24.66 -11.75 -5.85
N PRO A 56 -23.81 -11.01 -5.11
CA PRO A 56 -23.90 -9.56 -5.10
C PRO A 56 -23.84 -9.02 -6.53
N GLU A 57 -24.66 -8.02 -6.84
CA GLU A 57 -24.62 -7.38 -8.14
C GLU A 57 -23.35 -6.53 -8.26
N GLY A 58 -22.52 -6.87 -9.25
CA GLY A 58 -21.31 -6.14 -9.61
C GLY A 58 -20.04 -6.56 -8.82
N PRO A 59 -18.86 -6.45 -9.45
CA PRO A 59 -17.57 -6.79 -8.85
C PRO A 59 -17.01 -5.67 -7.96
N ILE A 60 -15.96 -6.00 -7.21
CA ILE A 60 -15.01 -5.00 -6.70
C ILE A 60 -13.98 -4.76 -7.80
N LEU A 61 -13.93 -3.55 -8.35
CA LEU A 61 -12.92 -3.19 -9.35
C LEU A 61 -11.71 -2.58 -8.65
N ILE A 62 -10.57 -3.26 -8.70
CA ILE A 62 -9.30 -2.76 -8.16
C ILE A 62 -8.46 -2.24 -9.33
N VAL A 63 -8.15 -0.94 -9.33
CA VAL A 63 -7.29 -0.33 -10.35
C VAL A 63 -5.96 0.06 -9.74
N THR A 64 -4.87 -0.46 -10.30
CA THR A 64 -3.51 -0.20 -9.83
C THR A 64 -2.77 0.74 -10.76
N SER A 65 -1.94 1.65 -10.20
CA SER A 65 -1.07 2.52 -10.98
C SER A 65 -0.04 1.74 -11.78
N TYR A 66 0.56 0.72 -11.17
CA TYR A 66 1.66 -0.06 -11.73
C TYR A 66 1.26 -1.53 -11.89
N ASN A 67 2.13 -2.30 -12.54
CA ASN A 67 1.97 -3.73 -12.69
C ASN A 67 1.71 -4.39 -11.31
N PRO A 68 0.66 -5.24 -11.17
CA PRO A 68 0.34 -5.97 -9.94
C PRO A 68 1.49 -6.80 -9.37
N GLU A 69 2.46 -7.21 -10.19
CA GLU A 69 3.65 -7.94 -9.76
C GLU A 69 4.72 -7.06 -9.11
N THR A 70 4.61 -5.73 -9.22
CA THR A 70 5.50 -4.81 -8.51
C THR A 70 5.34 -5.02 -7.01
N ARG A 71 6.44 -5.21 -6.28
CA ARG A 71 6.45 -5.62 -4.87
C ARG A 71 5.46 -4.85 -4.00
N SER A 72 5.48 -3.52 -4.05
CA SER A 72 4.60 -2.70 -3.22
C SER A 72 3.10 -2.89 -3.55
N ILE A 73 2.75 -3.10 -4.84
CA ILE A 73 1.38 -3.38 -5.26
C ILE A 73 1.01 -4.81 -4.89
N SER A 74 1.87 -5.79 -5.17
CA SER A 74 1.68 -7.20 -4.85
C SER A 74 1.43 -7.43 -3.36
N ASP A 75 2.25 -6.81 -2.49
CA ASP A 75 2.11 -6.90 -1.03
C ASP A 75 0.74 -6.37 -0.56
N ASN A 76 0.30 -5.23 -1.12
CA ASN A 76 -1.01 -4.65 -0.80
C ASN A 76 -2.17 -5.50 -1.33
N LEU A 77 -2.09 -5.99 -2.57
CA LEU A 77 -3.12 -6.86 -3.15
C LEU A 77 -3.25 -8.18 -2.39
N SER A 78 -2.14 -8.82 -2.06
CA SER A 78 -2.13 -10.06 -1.29
C SER A 78 -2.76 -9.86 0.10
N ALA A 79 -2.34 -8.82 0.81
CA ALA A 79 -2.89 -8.50 2.12
C ALA A 79 -4.40 -8.16 2.06
N PHE A 80 -4.84 -7.46 1.00
CA PHE A 80 -6.26 -7.20 0.74
C PHE A 80 -7.04 -8.50 0.52
N MET A 81 -6.56 -9.36 -0.39
CA MET A 81 -7.24 -10.62 -0.73
C MET A 81 -7.36 -11.54 0.47
N ASP A 82 -6.30 -11.65 1.27
CA ASP A 82 -6.27 -12.50 2.45
C ASP A 82 -7.25 -11.99 3.52
N GLU A 83 -7.22 -10.71 3.84
CA GLU A 83 -8.12 -10.13 4.85
C GLU A 83 -9.59 -10.19 4.41
N TYR A 84 -9.88 -9.81 3.15
CA TYR A 84 -11.24 -9.82 2.63
C TYR A 84 -11.82 -11.25 2.60
N ARG A 85 -11.02 -12.25 2.18
CA ARG A 85 -11.41 -13.67 2.18
C ARG A 85 -11.59 -14.20 3.60
N GLN A 86 -10.68 -13.90 4.53
CA GLN A 86 -10.76 -14.37 5.92
C GLN A 86 -12.01 -13.85 6.63
N ARG A 87 -12.49 -12.66 6.27
CA ARG A 87 -13.74 -12.08 6.79
C ARG A 87 -15.00 -12.69 6.15
N GLY A 88 -14.86 -13.47 5.06
CA GLY A 88 -15.99 -14.05 4.33
C GLY A 88 -16.60 -13.13 3.28
N GLY A 89 -15.79 -12.29 2.66
CA GLY A 89 -16.22 -11.38 1.59
C GLY A 89 -16.83 -12.12 0.40
N LYS A 90 -17.96 -11.62 -0.10
CA LYS A 90 -18.80 -12.28 -1.10
C LYS A 90 -18.63 -11.74 -2.52
N TYR A 91 -18.13 -10.52 -2.66
CA TYR A 91 -17.93 -9.88 -3.95
C TYR A 91 -16.65 -10.39 -4.63
N THR A 92 -16.67 -10.47 -5.95
CA THR A 92 -15.51 -10.90 -6.74
C THR A 92 -14.60 -9.72 -7.04
N PRO A 93 -13.34 -9.70 -6.55
CA PRO A 93 -12.36 -8.69 -6.94
C PRO A 93 -11.87 -8.91 -8.37
N ILE A 94 -11.85 -7.85 -9.17
CA ILE A 94 -11.26 -7.81 -10.52
C ILE A 94 -10.15 -6.77 -10.50
N ILE A 95 -8.95 -7.16 -10.94
CA ILE A 95 -7.77 -6.29 -10.96
C ILE A 95 -7.53 -5.81 -12.38
N GLU A 96 -7.45 -4.49 -12.55
CA GLU A 96 -7.04 -3.81 -13.78
C GLU A 96 -5.78 -2.99 -13.49
N SER A 97 -4.82 -3.02 -14.37
CA SER A 97 -3.60 -2.22 -14.24
C SER A 97 -3.56 -1.10 -15.26
N MET A 98 -3.25 0.09 -14.80
CA MET A 98 -2.99 1.23 -15.68
C MET A 98 -1.59 1.16 -16.31
N ASN A 99 -0.68 0.41 -15.69
CA ASN A 99 0.70 0.29 -16.14
C ASN A 99 1.34 1.66 -16.48
N CYS A 100 1.18 2.61 -15.55
CA CYS A 100 1.74 3.95 -15.69
C CYS A 100 3.27 3.88 -15.71
N LYS A 101 3.90 4.69 -16.56
CA LYS A 101 5.36 4.75 -16.69
C LYS A 101 5.85 6.18 -16.46
N ASN A 102 6.05 6.92 -17.51
CA ASN A 102 6.66 8.24 -17.49
C ASN A 102 5.59 9.35 -17.37
N LEU A 103 5.95 10.47 -16.76
CA LEU A 103 5.06 11.63 -16.62
C LEU A 103 4.61 12.16 -17.97
N SER A 104 5.44 12.04 -19.01
CA SER A 104 5.11 12.41 -20.39
C SER A 104 3.86 11.69 -20.94
N GLU A 105 3.48 10.54 -20.36
CA GLU A 105 2.25 9.80 -20.70
C GLU A 105 1.04 10.19 -19.85
N ALA A 106 1.11 11.21 -18.98
CA ALA A 106 0.04 11.52 -18.02
C ALA A 106 -1.34 11.74 -18.68
N TYR A 107 -1.38 12.38 -19.86
CA TYR A 107 -2.62 12.56 -20.61
C TYR A 107 -3.25 11.23 -21.07
N LEU A 108 -2.44 10.19 -21.31
CA LEU A 108 -2.92 8.84 -21.67
C LEU A 108 -3.53 8.12 -20.47
N TRP A 109 -3.13 8.44 -19.24
CA TRP A 109 -3.67 7.78 -18.04
C TRP A 109 -5.16 8.10 -17.87
N LYS A 110 -5.59 9.32 -18.18
CA LYS A 110 -7.01 9.69 -18.18
C LYS A 110 -7.80 8.83 -19.15
N SER A 111 -7.34 8.66 -20.38
CA SER A 111 -7.99 7.85 -21.41
C SER A 111 -7.95 6.35 -21.09
N ARG A 112 -6.85 5.84 -20.48
CA ARG A 112 -6.76 4.45 -19.99
C ARG A 112 -7.79 4.18 -18.90
N MET A 113 -7.94 5.10 -17.93
CA MET A 113 -8.96 4.98 -16.88
C MET A 113 -10.37 5.00 -17.49
N ALA A 114 -10.65 5.90 -18.43
CA ALA A 114 -11.93 5.93 -19.13
C ALA A 114 -12.22 4.60 -19.87
N SER A 115 -11.20 4.01 -20.50
CA SER A 115 -11.29 2.70 -21.15
C SER A 115 -11.56 1.57 -20.16
N ILE A 116 -10.88 1.55 -19.00
CA ILE A 116 -11.13 0.57 -17.94
C ILE A 116 -12.58 0.69 -17.46
N LEU A 117 -13.00 1.88 -17.03
CA LEU A 117 -14.35 2.10 -16.52
C LEU A 117 -15.43 1.81 -17.60
N GLY A 118 -15.09 2.03 -18.88
CA GLY A 118 -15.95 1.74 -20.02
C GLY A 118 -16.32 0.26 -20.20
N LYS A 119 -15.51 -0.67 -19.70
CA LYS A 119 -15.79 -2.12 -19.71
C LYS A 119 -16.92 -2.50 -18.74
N TYR A 120 -17.13 -1.69 -17.70
CA TYR A 120 -18.02 -1.99 -16.58
C TYR A 120 -19.28 -1.13 -16.63
N LYS A 121 -20.20 -1.48 -17.55
CA LYS A 121 -21.48 -0.78 -17.75
C LYS A 121 -22.67 -1.70 -17.46
N GLY A 122 -23.82 -1.10 -17.17
CA GLY A 122 -25.08 -1.83 -16.95
C GLY A 122 -24.97 -2.78 -15.76
N LYS A 123 -25.26 -4.07 -15.97
CA LYS A 123 -25.20 -5.12 -14.92
C LYS A 123 -23.80 -5.41 -14.40
N ASN A 124 -22.77 -5.05 -15.15
CA ASN A 124 -21.37 -5.25 -14.75
C ASN A 124 -20.81 -4.03 -14.00
N ARG A 125 -21.63 -3.03 -13.66
CA ARG A 125 -21.18 -1.86 -12.91
C ARG A 125 -20.55 -2.30 -11.58
N PRO A 126 -19.35 -1.80 -11.22
CA PRO A 126 -18.73 -2.17 -9.96
C PRO A 126 -19.58 -1.74 -8.77
N SER A 127 -19.67 -2.58 -7.76
CA SER A 127 -20.25 -2.20 -6.46
C SER A 127 -19.29 -1.29 -5.68
N LEU A 128 -17.99 -1.41 -5.94
CA LEU A 128 -16.92 -0.62 -5.34
C LEU A 128 -15.74 -0.51 -6.30
N VAL A 129 -15.10 0.66 -6.33
CA VAL A 129 -13.80 0.88 -7.01
C VAL A 129 -12.71 1.08 -5.95
N ILE A 130 -11.64 0.31 -6.02
CA ILE A 130 -10.45 0.47 -5.17
C ILE A 130 -9.30 0.99 -6.04
N LEU A 131 -8.68 2.08 -5.62
CA LEU A 131 -7.61 2.76 -6.34
C LEU A 131 -6.31 2.62 -5.55
N LEU A 132 -5.33 1.92 -6.13
CA LEU A 132 -4.02 1.68 -5.50
C LEU A 132 -2.92 2.42 -6.26
N GLY A 133 -2.46 3.51 -5.67
CA GLY A 133 -1.38 4.36 -6.18
C GLY A 133 -1.88 5.70 -6.71
N GLN A 134 -0.98 6.67 -6.72
CA GLN A 134 -1.29 8.07 -6.99
C GLN A 134 -1.77 8.33 -8.42
N GLU A 135 -1.19 7.65 -9.41
CA GLU A 135 -1.53 7.82 -10.83
C GLU A 135 -2.92 7.26 -11.13
N ALA A 136 -3.28 6.09 -10.56
CA ALA A 136 -4.62 5.52 -10.69
C ALA A 136 -5.66 6.42 -10.02
N TRP A 137 -5.36 6.93 -8.83
CA TRP A 137 -6.19 7.90 -8.14
C TRP A 137 -6.39 9.17 -8.97
N SER A 138 -5.29 9.78 -9.44
CA SER A 138 -5.33 10.99 -10.27
C SER A 138 -6.14 10.80 -11.56
N ALA A 139 -5.94 9.67 -12.23
CA ALA A 139 -6.69 9.35 -13.44
C ALA A 139 -8.20 9.17 -13.17
N TYR A 140 -8.56 8.61 -12.00
CA TYR A 140 -9.95 8.42 -11.60
C TYR A 140 -10.66 9.73 -11.30
N ILE A 141 -10.06 10.60 -10.46
CA ILE A 141 -10.63 11.91 -10.11
C ILE A 141 -10.62 12.90 -11.29
N SER A 142 -9.94 12.54 -12.38
CA SER A 142 -9.95 13.30 -13.63
C SER A 142 -11.09 12.86 -14.58
N GLN A 143 -11.92 11.86 -14.18
CA GLN A 143 -13.06 11.40 -14.98
C GLN A 143 -14.31 12.21 -14.67
N ASP A 144 -14.90 12.84 -15.66
CA ASP A 144 -16.21 13.48 -15.52
C ASP A 144 -17.33 12.52 -15.96
N THR A 145 -17.39 11.33 -15.37
CA THR A 145 -18.37 10.29 -15.70
C THR A 145 -19.21 9.90 -14.49
N GLU A 146 -20.46 9.52 -14.75
CA GLU A 146 -21.37 9.08 -13.69
C GLU A 146 -20.80 7.88 -12.89
N ILE A 147 -20.11 6.95 -13.57
CA ILE A 147 -19.51 5.79 -12.92
C ILE A 147 -18.40 6.21 -11.93
N ALA A 148 -17.57 7.19 -12.27
CA ALA A 148 -16.52 7.68 -11.39
C ALA A 148 -17.08 8.49 -10.20
N LYS A 149 -18.13 9.32 -10.44
CA LYS A 149 -18.69 10.18 -9.41
C LYS A 149 -19.61 9.43 -8.43
N LYS A 150 -20.42 8.49 -8.94
CA LYS A 150 -21.47 7.84 -8.11
C LYS A 150 -21.09 6.47 -7.54
N THR A 151 -20.12 5.78 -8.14
CA THR A 151 -19.69 4.49 -7.59
C THR A 151 -18.88 4.71 -6.33
N PRO A 152 -19.17 4.01 -5.21
CA PRO A 152 -18.34 4.09 -4.02
C PRO A 152 -16.87 3.80 -4.37
N SER A 153 -15.96 4.55 -3.77
CA SER A 153 -14.54 4.36 -4.03
C SER A 153 -13.71 4.38 -2.75
N ILE A 154 -12.66 3.56 -2.73
CA ILE A 154 -11.66 3.48 -1.66
C ILE A 154 -10.30 3.74 -2.30
N CYS A 155 -9.44 4.52 -1.63
CA CYS A 155 -8.08 4.76 -2.12
C CYS A 155 -7.02 4.29 -1.12
N GLY A 156 -5.88 3.90 -1.64
CA GLY A 156 -4.69 3.54 -0.87
C GLY A 156 -3.41 3.83 -1.63
N MET A 157 -2.32 3.99 -0.90
CA MET A 157 -1.02 4.41 -1.46
C MET A 157 -1.10 5.78 -2.16
N VAL A 158 -1.92 6.69 -1.63
CA VAL A 158 -2.25 7.99 -2.22
C VAL A 158 -1.88 9.08 -1.22
N SER A 159 -1.41 10.23 -1.69
CA SER A 159 -1.24 11.40 -0.83
C SER A 159 -2.53 12.20 -0.72
N VAL A 160 -2.66 12.95 0.38
CA VAL A 160 -3.76 13.91 0.61
C VAL A 160 -3.90 14.88 -0.56
N ASN A 161 -2.78 15.25 -1.16
CA ASN A 161 -2.76 16.18 -2.28
C ASN A 161 -2.43 15.44 -3.59
N GLY A 162 -3.20 15.74 -4.62
CA GLY A 162 -3.05 15.17 -5.96
C GLY A 162 -3.26 16.20 -7.06
N LEU A 163 -3.17 15.74 -8.29
CA LEU A 163 -3.33 16.56 -9.49
C LEU A 163 -4.48 16.04 -10.34
N VAL A 164 -5.22 16.94 -10.97
CA VAL A 164 -6.14 16.59 -12.06
C VAL A 164 -5.34 16.51 -13.35
N LEU A 165 -5.50 15.42 -14.09
CA LEU A 165 -4.77 15.18 -15.34
C LEU A 165 -5.32 16.04 -16.48
N PRO A 166 -4.48 16.47 -17.43
CA PRO A 166 -4.92 17.22 -18.60
C PRO A 166 -5.75 16.34 -19.55
N ASP A 167 -6.61 16.99 -20.33
CA ASP A 167 -7.44 16.32 -21.35
C ASP A 167 -6.62 15.93 -22.59
N ASP A 168 -5.68 16.78 -22.96
CA ASP A 168 -4.86 16.66 -24.14
C ASP A 168 -3.37 16.51 -23.78
N SER A 169 -2.57 16.15 -24.78
CA SER A 169 -1.11 16.12 -24.65
C SER A 169 -0.59 17.51 -24.27
N ILE A 170 0.19 17.55 -23.22
CA ILE A 170 0.83 18.77 -22.72
C ILE A 170 2.33 18.57 -22.58
N ASP A 171 3.11 19.61 -22.82
CA ASP A 171 4.53 19.59 -22.48
C ASP A 171 4.67 19.63 -20.94
N THR A 172 5.11 18.52 -20.36
CA THR A 172 5.25 18.37 -18.91
C THR A 172 6.25 19.33 -18.29
N ARG A 173 7.19 19.87 -19.08
CA ARG A 173 8.18 20.86 -18.64
C ARG A 173 7.56 22.19 -18.24
N VAL A 174 6.45 22.55 -18.90
CA VAL A 174 5.71 23.80 -18.66
C VAL A 174 4.36 23.57 -17.98
N TRP A 175 4.02 22.33 -17.68
CA TRP A 175 2.77 22.01 -17.00
C TRP A 175 2.82 22.43 -15.54
N GLU A 176 1.97 23.39 -15.17
CA GLU A 176 1.86 23.94 -13.81
C GLU A 176 0.47 23.65 -13.22
N PRO A 177 0.21 22.40 -12.80
CA PRO A 177 -1.09 22.03 -12.25
C PRO A 177 -1.29 22.61 -10.84
N GLU A 178 -2.56 22.78 -10.47
CA GLU A 178 -2.92 23.10 -9.10
C GLU A 178 -2.91 21.85 -8.21
N SER A 179 -2.38 22.00 -6.99
CA SER A 179 -2.50 20.98 -5.96
C SER A 179 -3.92 20.94 -5.41
N LYS A 180 -4.61 19.80 -5.56
CA LYS A 180 -5.96 19.53 -5.07
C LYS A 180 -5.89 18.65 -3.81
N ASN A 181 -6.78 18.92 -2.86
CA ASN A 181 -6.85 18.19 -1.60
C ASN A 181 -8.03 17.22 -1.61
N ILE A 182 -7.79 15.97 -1.23
CA ILE A 182 -8.79 14.89 -1.25
C ILE A 182 -9.99 15.17 -0.35
N TYR A 183 -9.81 15.92 0.74
CA TYR A 183 -10.88 16.22 1.69
C TYR A 183 -11.79 17.36 1.26
N THR A 184 -11.32 18.27 0.40
CA THR A 184 -12.03 19.51 0.08
C THR A 184 -12.42 19.66 -1.38
N ASP A 185 -11.64 19.10 -2.31
CA ASP A 185 -11.74 19.44 -3.71
C ASP A 185 -12.48 18.37 -4.56
N PHE A 186 -12.90 17.26 -3.94
CA PHE A 186 -13.51 16.12 -4.62
C PHE A 186 -14.84 15.68 -4.01
N SER A 187 -15.64 16.62 -3.51
CA SER A 187 -16.96 16.37 -2.92
C SER A 187 -17.98 15.74 -3.90
N ASP A 188 -17.75 15.88 -5.20
CA ASP A 188 -18.58 15.27 -6.24
C ASP A 188 -18.37 13.77 -6.41
N TYR A 189 -17.27 13.23 -5.84
CA TYR A 189 -16.93 11.82 -5.91
C TYR A 189 -17.40 11.11 -4.65
N ASN A 190 -17.89 9.89 -4.80
CA ASN A 190 -18.33 9.06 -3.68
C ASN A 190 -17.13 8.30 -3.05
N ILE A 191 -16.22 9.05 -2.43
CA ILE A 191 -15.08 8.49 -1.72
C ILE A 191 -15.57 8.06 -0.34
N VAL A 192 -15.72 6.76 -0.13
CA VAL A 192 -16.29 6.23 1.13
C VAL A 192 -15.23 5.96 2.18
N ALA A 193 -14.01 5.60 1.76
CA ALA A 193 -12.90 5.35 2.67
C ALA A 193 -11.55 5.47 1.96
N GLY A 194 -10.48 5.45 2.74
CA GLY A 194 -9.12 5.39 2.19
C GLY A 194 -8.05 5.56 3.25
N TYR A 195 -6.83 5.23 2.87
CA TYR A 195 -5.63 5.41 3.68
C TYR A 195 -4.64 6.26 2.91
N VAL A 196 -4.53 7.53 3.32
CA VAL A 196 -3.74 8.55 2.63
C VAL A 196 -2.63 9.07 3.51
N TYR A 197 -1.53 9.48 2.92
CA TYR A 197 -0.41 10.11 3.63
C TYR A 197 -0.27 11.58 3.24
N GLU A 198 0.23 12.39 4.16
CA GLU A 198 0.35 13.83 3.99
C GLU A 198 1.81 14.25 3.88
N TYR A 199 2.09 15.11 2.90
CA TYR A 199 3.34 15.87 2.81
C TYR A 199 3.14 17.24 3.46
N ASP A 200 3.59 17.40 4.69
CA ASP A 200 3.39 18.63 5.46
C ASP A 200 4.53 19.61 5.22
N VAL A 201 4.32 20.54 4.31
CA VAL A 201 5.30 21.57 3.96
C VAL A 201 5.48 22.54 5.13
N ASP A 202 4.41 22.93 5.81
CA ASP A 202 4.43 23.89 6.92
C ASP A 202 5.30 23.40 8.08
N LYS A 203 5.12 22.15 8.51
CA LYS A 203 5.95 21.53 9.55
C LYS A 203 7.42 21.46 9.15
N ASN A 204 7.72 21.16 7.89
CA ASN A 204 9.08 21.11 7.40
C ASN A 204 9.72 22.51 7.34
N ILE A 205 9.02 23.54 6.87
CA ILE A 205 9.54 24.92 6.87
C ILE A 205 9.78 25.41 8.31
N LYS A 206 8.85 25.18 9.23
CA LYS A 206 9.02 25.51 10.66
C LYS A 206 10.21 24.77 11.28
N LEU A 207 10.39 23.49 10.92
CA LEU A 207 11.54 22.71 11.35
C LEU A 207 12.86 23.29 10.83
N MET A 208 12.93 23.62 9.53
CA MET A 208 14.10 24.22 8.90
C MET A 208 14.47 25.56 9.59
N ARG A 209 13.50 26.43 9.87
CA ARG A 209 13.69 27.69 10.59
C ARG A 209 14.16 27.47 12.03
N ARG A 210 13.72 26.43 12.69
CA ARG A 210 14.16 26.09 14.06
C ARG A 210 15.66 25.79 14.12
N PHE A 211 16.19 25.08 13.11
CA PHE A 211 17.60 24.73 13.04
C PHE A 211 18.46 25.84 12.39
N TYR A 212 17.86 26.59 11.46
CA TYR A 212 18.53 27.64 10.67
C TYR A 212 17.69 28.93 10.71
N PRO A 213 17.71 29.66 11.83
CA PRO A 213 16.89 30.89 11.99
C PRO A 213 17.19 31.96 10.94
N ASP A 214 18.44 32.02 10.46
CA ASP A 214 18.88 32.96 9.43
C ASP A 214 18.57 32.51 7.99
N MET A 215 17.83 31.45 7.83
CA MET A 215 17.40 30.96 6.52
C MET A 215 16.63 32.04 5.76
N ARG A 216 17.02 32.30 4.51
CA ARG A 216 16.38 33.24 3.59
C ARG A 216 15.80 32.55 2.37
N ARG A 217 16.27 31.33 2.08
CA ARG A 217 15.95 30.59 0.87
C ARG A 217 15.66 29.15 1.16
N VAL A 218 14.69 28.62 0.40
CA VAL A 218 14.39 27.19 0.33
C VAL A 218 14.63 26.73 -1.09
N ALA A 219 15.61 25.85 -1.30
CA ALA A 219 15.79 25.18 -2.57
C ALA A 219 14.95 23.88 -2.54
N PHE A 220 13.93 23.80 -3.39
CA PHE A 220 13.10 22.59 -3.50
C PHE A 220 13.55 21.74 -4.66
N ILE A 221 13.82 20.46 -4.39
CA ILE A 221 14.21 19.47 -5.39
C ILE A 221 13.03 18.54 -5.69
N SER A 222 12.65 18.44 -6.96
CA SER A 222 11.65 17.48 -7.45
C SER A 222 12.10 16.88 -8.78
N ASP A 223 11.67 15.65 -9.04
CA ASP A 223 12.02 14.89 -10.24
C ASP A 223 10.91 14.93 -11.32
N ASN A 224 11.19 14.30 -12.48
CA ASN A 224 10.27 14.18 -13.60
C ASN A 224 9.31 12.98 -13.43
N THR A 225 8.69 12.87 -12.25
CA THR A 225 7.63 11.89 -11.98
C THR A 225 6.33 12.60 -11.59
N TYR A 226 5.22 11.86 -11.63
CA TYR A 226 3.94 12.37 -11.11
C TYR A 226 4.08 12.82 -9.65
N GLY A 227 4.74 12.01 -8.81
CA GLY A 227 4.98 12.34 -7.40
C GLY A 227 5.81 13.61 -7.24
N GLY A 228 6.86 13.80 -8.05
CA GLY A 228 7.68 15.00 -8.07
C GLY A 228 6.88 16.26 -8.42
N LEU A 229 6.09 16.19 -9.48
CA LEU A 229 5.23 17.30 -9.91
C LEU A 229 4.12 17.60 -8.89
N SER A 230 3.48 16.56 -8.32
CA SER A 230 2.45 16.74 -7.29
C SER A 230 3.00 17.43 -6.04
N MET A 231 4.19 17.02 -5.57
CA MET A 231 4.87 17.69 -4.45
C MET A 231 5.26 19.12 -4.81
N GLN A 232 5.76 19.36 -6.03
CA GLN A 232 6.11 20.73 -6.47
C GLN A 232 4.89 21.65 -6.47
N ALA A 233 3.75 21.18 -6.98
CA ALA A 233 2.50 21.91 -6.96
C ALA A 233 2.04 22.25 -5.52
N LEU A 234 2.17 21.27 -4.61
CA LEU A 234 1.87 21.47 -3.19
C LEU A 234 2.80 22.51 -2.56
N VAL A 235 4.12 22.38 -2.78
CA VAL A 235 5.10 23.33 -2.23
C VAL A 235 4.87 24.72 -2.79
N LYS A 236 4.57 24.88 -4.09
CA LYS A 236 4.21 26.18 -4.67
C LYS A 236 2.99 26.81 -4.00
N LYS A 237 1.96 26.00 -3.68
CA LYS A 237 0.77 26.44 -2.95
C LYS A 237 1.11 26.89 -1.53
N GLU A 238 1.84 26.07 -0.79
CA GLU A 238 2.14 26.29 0.63
C GLU A 238 3.17 27.43 0.85
N MET A 239 4.15 27.59 -0.03
CA MET A 239 5.16 28.65 0.07
C MET A 239 4.57 30.06 -0.07
N LYS A 240 3.37 30.22 -0.58
CA LYS A 240 2.63 31.51 -0.55
C LYS A 240 2.38 32.02 0.86
N LYS A 241 2.41 31.15 1.87
CA LYS A 241 2.30 31.50 3.30
C LYS A 241 3.60 32.05 3.87
N TYR A 242 4.70 31.97 3.14
CA TYR A 242 6.05 32.36 3.54
C TYR A 242 6.67 33.38 2.56
N PRO A 243 6.05 34.57 2.41
CA PRO A 243 6.52 35.56 1.44
C PRO A 243 7.90 36.13 1.71
N ASP A 244 8.42 35.94 2.93
CA ASP A 244 9.75 36.30 3.35
C ASP A 244 10.85 35.32 2.96
N LEU A 245 10.49 34.16 2.40
CA LEU A 245 11.40 33.15 1.90
C LEU A 245 11.42 33.12 0.37
N GLU A 246 12.59 33.26 -0.21
CA GLU A 246 12.80 33.01 -1.62
C GLU A 246 12.81 31.49 -1.89
N THR A 247 12.06 31.02 -2.90
CA THR A 247 12.07 29.61 -3.31
C THR A 247 12.88 29.43 -4.59
N ILE A 248 13.87 28.55 -4.53
CA ILE A 248 14.70 28.17 -5.68
C ILE A 248 14.20 26.77 -6.14
N TRP A 249 13.75 26.69 -7.38
CA TRP A 249 13.26 25.44 -7.95
C TRP A 249 14.39 24.68 -8.64
N LEU A 250 14.65 23.45 -8.21
CA LEU A 250 15.56 22.49 -8.84
C LEU A 250 14.68 21.37 -9.41
N ASP A 251 14.31 21.54 -10.69
CA ASP A 251 13.21 20.82 -11.32
C ASP A 251 13.71 19.81 -12.34
N GLY A 252 13.65 18.53 -12.00
CA GLY A 252 14.03 17.42 -12.86
C GLY A 252 13.18 17.28 -14.13
N ARG A 253 12.09 18.02 -14.31
CA ARG A 253 11.34 18.07 -15.57
C ARG A 253 12.07 18.87 -16.64
N THR A 254 12.89 19.82 -16.24
CA THR A 254 13.62 20.74 -17.14
C THR A 254 15.12 20.60 -17.05
N GLU A 255 15.64 19.97 -16.00
CA GLU A 255 17.07 19.89 -15.70
C GLU A 255 17.50 18.43 -15.55
N THR A 256 18.69 18.16 -16.04
CA THR A 256 19.36 16.88 -15.82
C THR A 256 19.94 16.81 -14.40
N PHE A 257 20.27 15.60 -13.95
CA PHE A 257 20.95 15.40 -12.67
C PHE A 257 22.23 16.24 -12.55
N MET A 258 23.01 16.36 -13.63
CA MET A 258 24.26 17.12 -13.64
C MET A 258 24.01 18.64 -13.50
N GLU A 259 22.99 19.16 -14.18
CA GLU A 259 22.62 20.58 -14.07
C GLU A 259 22.12 20.93 -12.68
N VAL A 260 21.27 20.10 -12.08
CA VAL A 260 20.83 20.29 -10.69
C VAL A 260 22.03 20.25 -9.72
N SER A 261 22.95 19.29 -9.91
CA SER A 261 24.17 19.19 -9.10
C SER A 261 25.03 20.45 -9.20
N GLU A 262 25.20 21.00 -10.40
CA GLU A 262 25.96 22.24 -10.62
C GLU A 262 25.27 23.45 -10.00
N ARG A 263 23.93 23.55 -10.07
CA ARG A 263 23.18 24.59 -9.40
C ARG A 263 23.28 24.49 -7.90
N MET A 264 23.27 23.28 -7.32
CA MET A 264 23.45 23.06 -5.89
C MET A 264 24.82 23.57 -5.40
N ARG A 265 25.90 23.43 -6.18
CA ARG A 265 27.23 24.00 -5.86
C ARG A 265 27.19 25.51 -5.69
N ARG A 266 26.33 26.19 -6.44
CA ARG A 266 26.24 27.65 -6.53
C ARG A 266 25.09 28.24 -5.70
N LEU A 267 24.40 27.43 -4.90
CA LEU A 267 23.33 27.96 -4.06
C LEU A 267 23.84 29.04 -3.11
N PRO A 268 23.11 30.15 -2.98
CA PRO A 268 23.51 31.24 -2.09
C PRO A 268 23.59 30.80 -0.62
N GLN A 269 24.34 31.54 0.19
CA GLN A 269 24.35 31.31 1.64
C GLN A 269 22.96 31.47 2.25
N ASN A 270 22.73 30.90 3.43
CA ASN A 270 21.42 30.87 4.11
C ASN A 270 20.32 30.21 3.29
N THR A 271 20.69 29.23 2.47
CA THR A 271 19.77 28.33 1.77
C THR A 271 19.69 26.99 2.48
N CYS A 272 18.48 26.52 2.76
CA CYS A 272 18.22 25.13 3.13
C CYS A 272 17.57 24.40 1.95
N VAL A 273 17.87 23.12 1.80
CA VAL A 273 17.28 22.29 0.76
C VAL A 273 16.12 21.51 1.35
N LEU A 274 14.96 21.52 0.68
CA LEU A 274 13.85 20.62 0.92
C LEU A 274 13.78 19.64 -0.23
N LEU A 275 14.13 18.38 0.04
CA LEU A 275 14.13 17.31 -0.93
C LEU A 275 12.75 16.65 -0.99
N GLY A 276 12.10 16.70 -2.13
CA GLY A 276 10.91 15.91 -2.46
C GLY A 276 11.29 14.50 -2.89
N THR A 277 11.51 14.32 -4.18
CA THR A 277 11.95 13.04 -4.75
C THR A 277 12.94 13.29 -5.89
N TRP A 278 13.82 12.31 -6.13
CA TRP A 278 14.74 12.34 -7.27
C TRP A 278 14.98 10.93 -7.78
N ARG A 279 14.26 10.54 -8.82
CA ARG A 279 14.36 9.22 -9.46
C ARG A 279 14.58 9.30 -10.97
N VAL A 280 14.00 10.32 -11.60
CA VAL A 280 13.97 10.50 -13.05
C VAL A 280 14.19 11.96 -13.37
N ASP A 281 15.06 12.29 -14.28
CA ASP A 281 15.29 13.65 -14.77
C ASP A 281 14.61 13.92 -16.13
N CYS A 282 14.88 15.07 -16.73
CA CYS A 282 14.29 15.49 -18.00
C CYS A 282 14.65 14.58 -19.20
N THR A 283 15.65 13.73 -19.07
CA THR A 283 16.01 12.74 -20.09
C THR A 283 15.26 11.42 -19.93
N GLU A 284 14.35 11.32 -18.96
CA GLU A 284 13.65 10.11 -18.55
C GLU A 284 14.59 8.98 -18.09
N SER A 285 15.83 9.33 -17.77
CA SER A 285 16.82 8.40 -17.24
C SER A 285 16.58 8.16 -15.74
N TYR A 286 16.54 6.89 -15.36
CA TYR A 286 16.43 6.52 -13.95
C TYR A 286 17.75 6.69 -13.22
N VAL A 287 17.71 7.44 -12.14
CA VAL A 287 18.82 7.55 -11.19
C VAL A 287 18.75 6.35 -10.23
N ILE A 288 19.73 5.46 -10.34
CA ILE A 288 19.74 4.21 -9.56
C ILE A 288 19.93 4.54 -8.07
N GLY A 289 18.93 4.20 -7.26
CA GLY A 289 18.90 4.09 -5.80
C GLY A 289 19.76 5.10 -5.02
N ASN A 290 20.98 4.70 -4.71
CA ASN A 290 21.85 5.47 -3.82
C ASN A 290 22.62 6.61 -4.49
N THR A 291 22.50 6.81 -5.80
CA THR A 291 23.25 7.87 -6.51
C THR A 291 22.76 9.28 -6.16
N THR A 292 21.60 9.41 -5.50
CA THR A 292 21.14 10.70 -4.99
C THR A 292 22.10 11.33 -3.96
N TYR A 293 23.00 10.55 -3.34
CA TYR A 293 24.05 11.12 -2.46
C TYR A 293 25.03 12.01 -3.25
N MET A 294 25.16 11.84 -4.54
CA MET A 294 25.98 12.69 -5.40
C MET A 294 25.46 14.16 -5.40
N LEU A 295 24.15 14.36 -5.19
CA LEU A 295 23.59 15.71 -4.99
C LEU A 295 24.18 16.36 -3.72
N ARG A 296 24.36 15.58 -2.63
CA ARG A 296 25.05 16.05 -1.44
C ARG A 296 26.50 16.42 -1.74
N ASP A 297 27.20 15.58 -2.49
CA ASP A 297 28.62 15.77 -2.77
C ASP A 297 28.86 17.02 -3.63
N ALA A 298 27.83 17.49 -4.34
CA ALA A 298 27.89 18.77 -5.04
C ALA A 298 28.12 19.95 -4.07
N ASN A 299 27.48 19.93 -2.90
CA ASN A 299 27.69 20.92 -1.84
C ASN A 299 27.42 20.28 -0.45
N PRO A 300 28.42 19.66 0.18
CA PRO A 300 28.27 18.93 1.44
C PRO A 300 27.93 19.80 2.64
N THR A 301 28.05 21.12 2.53
CA THR A 301 27.73 22.06 3.61
C THR A 301 26.28 22.51 3.62
N LEU A 302 25.50 22.20 2.59
CA LEU A 302 24.09 22.53 2.53
C LEU A 302 23.27 21.63 3.49
N PRO A 303 22.43 22.23 4.35
CA PRO A 303 21.51 21.46 5.15
C PRO A 303 20.35 20.95 4.27
N VAL A 304 20.22 19.62 4.16
CA VAL A 304 19.18 18.98 3.36
C VAL A 304 18.16 18.34 4.26
N PHE A 305 16.94 18.85 4.19
CA PHE A 305 15.75 18.24 4.79
C PHE A 305 14.97 17.46 3.75
N THR A 306 14.16 16.51 4.16
CA THR A 306 13.33 15.71 3.26
C THR A 306 11.87 15.73 3.69
N ILE A 307 10.97 15.87 2.70
CA ILE A 307 9.52 15.82 2.93
C ILE A 307 8.94 14.42 2.67
N ALA A 308 9.67 13.60 1.90
CA ALA A 308 9.21 12.29 1.42
C ALA A 308 10.13 11.13 1.83
N SER A 309 10.92 11.28 2.87
CA SER A 309 11.90 10.30 3.37
C SER A 309 13.06 9.97 2.42
N VAL A 310 13.13 10.58 1.25
CA VAL A 310 14.26 10.37 0.32
C VAL A 310 15.55 10.91 0.96
N GLY A 311 16.64 10.16 0.84
CA GLY A 311 17.94 10.52 1.42
C GLY A 311 18.04 10.33 2.94
N LEU A 312 16.96 10.00 3.64
CA LEU A 312 16.96 9.73 5.07
C LEU A 312 17.79 8.47 5.40
N GLY A 313 18.63 8.57 6.42
CA GLY A 313 19.57 7.51 6.77
C GLY A 313 20.83 7.45 5.89
N HIS A 314 20.95 8.32 4.89
CA HIS A 314 22.08 8.40 3.98
C HIS A 314 22.71 9.81 3.95
N TRP A 315 21.96 10.86 3.61
CA TRP A 315 22.51 12.19 3.40
C TRP A 315 21.58 13.36 3.80
N ALA A 316 20.27 13.11 3.97
CA ALA A 316 19.36 14.11 4.51
C ALA A 316 19.50 14.20 6.03
N LEU A 317 19.40 15.40 6.57
CA LEU A 317 19.39 15.66 8.03
C LEU A 317 18.19 15.02 8.70
N GLY A 318 17.04 15.12 8.07
CA GLY A 318 15.76 14.67 8.59
C GLY A 318 14.60 15.46 8.00
N GLY A 319 13.44 15.33 8.61
CA GLY A 319 12.23 16.05 8.20
C GLY A 319 11.00 15.54 8.93
N TYR A 320 9.87 16.18 8.68
CA TYR A 320 8.56 15.60 8.98
C TYR A 320 8.11 14.83 7.74
N THR A 321 8.07 13.51 7.85
CA THR A 321 7.84 12.62 6.71
C THR A 321 6.69 11.68 6.98
N PRO A 322 5.89 11.28 5.95
CA PRO A 322 4.86 10.28 6.12
C PRO A 322 5.45 8.91 6.46
N GLU A 323 4.68 8.11 7.19
CA GLU A 323 4.98 6.69 7.39
C GLU A 323 4.39 5.86 6.26
N TYR A 324 5.26 5.34 5.40
CA TYR A 324 4.83 4.45 4.32
C TYR A 324 4.75 3.01 4.82
N HIS A 325 3.53 2.47 4.89
CA HIS A 325 3.30 1.07 5.19
C HIS A 325 2.22 0.46 4.28
N ALA A 326 2.18 -0.85 4.20
CA ALA A 326 1.16 -1.54 3.43
C ALA A 326 -0.22 -1.33 4.06
N VAL A 327 -1.18 -0.90 3.25
CA VAL A 327 -2.56 -0.59 3.67
C VAL A 327 -3.57 -1.63 3.17
N GLY A 328 -3.12 -2.64 2.43
CA GLY A 328 -3.98 -3.65 1.81
C GLY A 328 -4.89 -4.36 2.81
N LYS A 329 -4.35 -4.75 3.97
CA LYS A 329 -5.14 -5.36 5.04
C LYS A 329 -6.28 -4.44 5.54
N ASN A 330 -5.97 -3.18 5.78
CA ASN A 330 -6.95 -2.19 6.22
C ASN A 330 -8.04 -1.97 5.16
N ILE A 331 -7.64 -1.88 3.87
CA ILE A 331 -8.57 -1.77 2.75
C ILE A 331 -9.46 -3.01 2.65
N GLY A 332 -8.92 -4.22 2.85
CA GLY A 332 -9.70 -5.46 2.87
C GLY A 332 -10.75 -5.47 3.97
N ALA A 333 -10.36 -5.03 5.17
CA ALA A 333 -11.27 -4.94 6.32
C ALA A 333 -12.40 -3.93 6.06
N VAL A 334 -12.08 -2.70 5.67
CA VAL A 334 -13.08 -1.65 5.44
C VAL A 334 -13.99 -1.98 4.24
N THR A 335 -13.46 -2.66 3.22
CA THR A 335 -14.25 -3.15 2.08
C THR A 335 -15.32 -4.14 2.53
N TYR A 336 -14.95 -5.11 3.37
CA TYR A 336 -15.89 -6.07 3.94
C TYR A 336 -16.95 -5.39 4.82
N ASP A 337 -16.53 -4.51 5.70
CA ASP A 337 -17.46 -3.79 6.59
C ASP A 337 -18.45 -2.95 5.76
N PHE A 338 -17.98 -2.26 4.72
CA PHE A 338 -18.81 -1.44 3.83
C PHE A 338 -19.79 -2.26 2.96
N LEU A 339 -19.27 -3.30 2.22
CA LEU A 339 -20.06 -4.03 1.22
C LEU A 339 -20.85 -5.20 1.81
N ASP A 340 -20.23 -6.01 2.66
CA ASP A 340 -20.79 -7.29 3.09
C ASP A 340 -21.62 -7.14 4.36
N LYS A 341 -21.22 -6.30 5.29
CA LYS A 341 -21.99 -5.99 6.50
C LYS A 341 -22.98 -4.84 6.31
N GLY A 342 -22.70 -3.92 5.37
CA GLY A 342 -23.42 -2.67 5.26
C GLY A 342 -23.16 -1.71 6.43
N ASP A 343 -22.09 -1.96 7.19
CA ASP A 343 -21.67 -1.14 8.30
C ASP A 343 -20.86 0.06 7.79
N ARG A 344 -21.18 1.24 8.28
CA ARG A 344 -20.49 2.48 7.92
C ARG A 344 -19.70 3.07 9.09
N GLU A 345 -19.77 2.46 10.26
CA GLU A 345 -18.96 2.88 11.41
C GLU A 345 -17.50 2.48 11.19
N GLY A 346 -16.59 3.47 11.25
CA GLY A 346 -15.17 3.26 10.98
C GLY A 346 -14.80 3.13 9.49
N VAL A 347 -15.78 3.28 8.58
CA VAL A 347 -15.54 3.41 7.13
C VAL A 347 -15.30 4.89 6.84
N ASP A 348 -14.02 5.29 6.79
CA ASP A 348 -13.65 6.70 6.70
C ASP A 348 -12.33 6.88 5.91
N LEU A 349 -12.10 8.12 5.50
CA LEU A 349 -10.84 8.53 4.89
C LEU A 349 -9.84 8.89 6.01
N VAL A 350 -8.81 8.07 6.17
CA VAL A 350 -7.84 8.17 7.27
C VAL A 350 -6.51 8.70 6.75
N THR A 351 -6.04 9.82 7.33
CA THR A 351 -4.66 10.27 7.10
C THR A 351 -3.71 9.48 7.99
N ILE A 352 -2.76 8.79 7.35
CA ILE A 352 -1.67 8.09 8.05
C ILE A 352 -0.74 9.15 8.63
N PRO A 353 -0.49 9.14 9.95
CA PRO A 353 0.33 10.16 10.58
C PRO A 353 1.77 10.11 10.07
N GLY A 354 2.38 11.28 9.93
CA GLY A 354 3.82 11.40 9.71
C GLY A 354 4.57 11.55 11.02
N ASN A 355 5.89 11.41 10.94
CA ASN A 355 6.79 11.57 12.09
C ASN A 355 7.96 12.49 11.76
N TYR A 356 8.46 13.19 12.79
CA TYR A 356 9.78 13.80 12.70
C TYR A 356 10.84 12.71 12.76
N THR A 357 11.62 12.57 11.69
CA THR A 357 12.69 11.57 11.62
C THR A 357 14.01 12.24 11.26
N PHE A 358 15.09 11.88 11.97
CA PHE A 358 16.39 12.48 11.79
C PHE A 358 17.50 11.44 11.71
N ASP A 359 18.53 11.74 10.93
CA ASP A 359 19.77 11.00 10.89
C ASP A 359 20.75 11.55 11.92
N ILE A 360 21.04 10.77 12.95
CA ILE A 360 21.91 11.23 14.05
C ILE A 360 23.34 11.53 13.59
N LYS A 361 23.86 10.78 12.61
CA LYS A 361 25.21 11.02 12.06
C LYS A 361 25.25 12.36 11.34
N ARG A 362 24.21 12.67 10.56
CA ARG A 362 24.09 13.95 9.85
C ARG A 362 23.92 15.11 10.82
N LEU A 363 23.12 14.93 11.88
CA LEU A 363 23.01 15.97 12.93
C LEU A 363 24.36 16.29 13.54
N HIS A 364 25.17 15.28 13.86
CA HIS A 364 26.51 15.50 14.41
C HIS A 364 27.45 16.18 13.41
N GLU A 365 27.43 15.82 12.13
CA GLU A 365 28.23 16.44 11.08
C GLU A 365 27.91 17.94 10.94
N PHE A 366 26.63 18.30 11.08
CA PHE A 366 26.18 19.71 11.03
C PHE A 366 26.24 20.42 12.39
N LYS A 367 26.76 19.76 13.44
CA LYS A 367 26.87 20.29 14.80
C LYS A 367 25.53 20.79 15.38
N LEU A 368 24.46 20.10 15.02
CA LEU A 368 23.11 20.36 15.51
C LEU A 368 22.89 19.62 16.83
N ASP A 369 22.43 20.33 17.85
CA ASP A 369 22.17 19.70 19.15
C ASP A 369 20.90 18.86 19.09
N SER A 370 20.99 17.61 19.57
CA SER A 370 19.87 16.69 19.66
C SER A 370 18.76 17.18 20.61
N LEU A 371 19.09 18.06 21.56
CA LEU A 371 18.12 18.69 22.48
C LEU A 371 17.13 19.62 21.75
N ASN A 372 17.46 20.08 20.55
CA ASN A 372 16.59 20.91 19.72
C ASN A 372 15.61 20.13 18.87
N LEU A 373 15.62 18.80 18.93
CA LEU A 373 14.69 17.98 18.19
C LEU A 373 13.26 18.10 18.72
N PRO A 374 12.24 17.99 17.84
CA PRO A 374 10.86 17.90 18.27
C PRO A 374 10.63 16.66 19.16
N GLN A 375 9.68 16.78 20.09
CA GLN A 375 9.32 15.67 20.96
C GLN A 375 8.78 14.47 20.14
N GLY A 376 9.21 13.27 20.47
CA GLY A 376 8.82 12.05 19.78
C GLY A 376 9.56 11.81 18.46
N ALA A 377 10.59 12.57 18.16
CA ALA A 377 11.38 12.37 16.94
C ALA A 377 12.04 10.99 16.89
N VAL A 378 11.92 10.34 15.73
CA VAL A 378 12.57 9.06 15.44
C VAL A 378 13.99 9.31 14.96
N LEU A 379 14.96 8.57 15.50
CA LEU A 379 16.37 8.69 15.14
C LEU A 379 16.82 7.46 14.35
N VAL A 380 17.32 7.69 13.13
CA VAL A 380 17.97 6.66 12.31
C VAL A 380 19.49 6.76 12.41
N ASN A 381 20.19 5.71 12.01
CA ASN A 381 21.66 5.60 12.12
C ASN A 381 22.21 5.83 13.54
N LYS A 382 21.39 5.57 14.55
CA LYS A 382 21.85 5.60 15.94
C LYS A 382 22.96 4.57 16.12
N THR A 383 24.13 5.01 16.54
CA THR A 383 25.20 4.07 16.94
C THR A 383 24.70 3.26 18.12
N PRO A 384 24.71 1.93 18.03
CA PRO A 384 24.32 1.13 19.18
C PRO A 384 25.22 1.48 20.39
N SER A 385 24.62 1.58 21.55
CA SER A 385 25.40 1.79 22.78
C SER A 385 26.37 0.65 22.99
N PHE A 386 27.46 0.89 23.75
CA PHE A 386 28.40 -0.17 24.10
C PHE A 386 27.69 -1.42 24.66
N TYR A 387 26.67 -1.20 25.50
CA TYR A 387 25.85 -2.28 26.04
C TYR A 387 25.05 -3.02 24.96
N GLU A 388 24.40 -2.31 24.03
CA GLU A 388 23.65 -2.95 22.94
C GLU A 388 24.57 -3.76 22.00
N GLN A 389 25.75 -3.22 21.71
CA GLN A 389 26.75 -3.86 20.84
C GLN A 389 27.36 -5.10 21.48
N TYR A 390 27.63 -5.06 22.78
CA TYR A 390 28.34 -6.14 23.52
C TYR A 390 27.44 -6.88 24.52
N LYS A 391 26.14 -6.70 24.46
CA LYS A 391 25.14 -7.25 25.37
C LYS A 391 25.38 -8.76 25.69
N TYR A 392 25.59 -9.55 24.66
CA TYR A 392 25.78 -10.99 24.82
C TYR A 392 27.14 -11.33 25.39
N TRP A 393 28.17 -10.56 25.07
CA TRP A 393 29.48 -10.68 25.68
C TRP A 393 29.46 -10.32 27.17
N VAL A 394 28.82 -9.23 27.53
CA VAL A 394 28.65 -8.78 28.91
C VAL A 394 27.89 -9.86 29.72
N ILE A 395 26.78 -10.36 29.16
CA ILE A 395 26.01 -11.45 29.82
C ILE A 395 26.87 -12.70 29.96
N GLY A 396 27.63 -13.11 28.94
CA GLY A 396 28.50 -14.26 28.97
C GLY A 396 29.59 -14.14 30.05
N VAL A 397 30.27 -13.00 30.13
CA VAL A 397 31.32 -12.73 31.14
C VAL A 397 30.73 -12.73 32.54
N VAL A 398 29.60 -12.07 32.75
CA VAL A 398 28.91 -12.04 34.06
C VAL A 398 28.46 -13.43 34.46
N SER A 399 27.89 -14.20 33.54
CA SER A 399 27.48 -15.59 33.82
C SER A 399 28.64 -16.50 34.15
N ALA A 400 29.75 -16.39 33.41
CA ALA A 400 30.98 -17.14 33.71
C ALA A 400 31.57 -16.77 35.08
N PHE A 401 31.54 -15.49 35.43
CA PHE A 401 32.02 -15.02 36.74
C PHE A 401 31.14 -15.54 37.88
N MET A 402 29.81 -15.50 37.72
CA MET A 402 28.86 -16.06 38.69
C MET A 402 29.03 -17.57 38.85
N PHE A 403 29.28 -18.30 37.76
CA PHE A 403 29.54 -19.73 37.79
C PHE A 403 30.84 -20.05 38.56
N LEU A 404 31.90 -19.28 38.32
CA LEU A 404 33.16 -19.46 39.07
C LEU A 404 32.96 -19.19 40.55
N ILE A 405 32.23 -18.15 40.94
CA ILE A 405 31.93 -17.90 42.37
C ILE A 405 31.16 -19.08 42.97
N ALA A 406 30.16 -19.61 42.28
CA ALA A 406 29.37 -20.76 42.74
C ALA A 406 30.20 -22.05 42.88
N CYS A 407 31.28 -22.20 42.10
CA CYS A 407 32.21 -23.33 42.22
C CYS A 407 33.21 -23.18 43.38
N PHE A 408 33.44 -21.95 43.87
CA PHE A 408 34.35 -21.67 45.00
C PHE A 408 33.64 -21.61 46.36
N LEU A 409 32.33 -21.50 46.40
CA LEU A 409 31.48 -21.59 47.58
C LEU A 409 31.03 -23.04 47.82
#